data_2a46dac7f21b79a0b31b83bd291c830d
#
_entry.id   2a46dac7f21b79a0b31b83bd291c830d
#
_cell.length_a   1.000
_cell.length_b   1.000
_cell.length_c   1.000
_cell.angle_alpha   90.00
_cell.angle_beta   90.00
_cell.angle_gamma   90.00
#
_symmetry.space_group_name_H-M   'P 1'
#
loop_
_entity.id
_entity.type
_entity.pdbx_description
1 polymer ?
#
loop_
_entity_poly.entity_id
_entity_poly.type
_entity_poly.pdbx_seq_one_letter_code
_entity_poly.pdbx_strand_id
1 'polypeptide(L)'
;MNKKSLTEADICRMFITPAIKDAGWDLKKQVREQVTFTKGRKIIDGKLIKEGKKKRADYILYYKSNLPIAVIEAKDDSHSVGSGMQQALDYADTLDLPFIYSSNGKAFIEHDKTVSKEKEIPLRKFPSPDQLWQRYKVWKGLDEEKERINTIDYYYEQGGKKSRYYQTVAINRTIEAITNGQDRLLLVMATGTGKTFVAFQIIYRLWKAKQKKRILYLADRNVLIDQTMANDFKSFGSIMTKIKNRNTDKSYEIYMALYQGISGNEDWKNIYKQFSPDFFDLIVVDECHRGSAAVDSAWREILEYYSSATQIGMTATPKETKKVSNIDYFGKPIYTYSLKEGIEDGFLAPYRVIRIDLDKDEGWRPTYGKLDKYGNLIPDRIYNIKDHDRTMVIDKRTAMVAQKVSQFLKNTNRFDKTIIFCVDIDHAERMRMALVNENPDLFSKNHKYIMRITGDNPEGKNQLDNFIDPATKYPVIATTSKLMTTGVDAQTCKLIVL
;
A
#
# COMPACT_ATOMS: atom_id res chain seq x y z
N MET A 1 16.34 -48.03 -27.40
CA MET A 1 16.79 -47.19 -26.31
C MET A 1 15.81 -46.04 -26.17
N ASN A 2 14.95 -46.06 -25.14
CA ASN A 2 14.12 -44.90 -24.83
C ASN A 2 15.01 -43.70 -24.52
N LYS A 3 15.06 -42.70 -25.39
CA LYS A 3 15.69 -41.41 -25.07
C LYS A 3 14.90 -40.86 -23.89
N LYS A 4 15.52 -40.81 -22.72
CA LYS A 4 14.96 -40.16 -21.54
C LYS A 4 14.70 -38.70 -21.94
N SER A 5 13.44 -38.25 -21.92
CA SER A 5 13.10 -36.84 -22.20
C SER A 5 13.82 -35.94 -21.17
N LEU A 6 14.35 -34.82 -21.65
CA LEU A 6 14.98 -33.85 -20.78
C LEU A 6 13.91 -33.07 -20.00
N THR A 7 14.12 -32.93 -18.71
CA THR A 7 13.23 -32.14 -17.85
C THR A 7 13.41 -30.62 -18.08
N GLU A 8 12.45 -29.79 -17.66
CA GLU A 8 12.59 -28.32 -17.67
C GLU A 8 13.88 -27.87 -16.98
N ALA A 9 14.26 -28.51 -15.86
CA ALA A 9 15.52 -28.20 -15.16
C ALA A 9 16.76 -28.56 -15.98
N ASP A 10 16.74 -29.66 -16.75
CA ASP A 10 17.83 -30.02 -17.67
C ASP A 10 17.90 -29.02 -18.82
N ILE A 11 16.78 -28.63 -19.39
CA ILE A 11 16.69 -27.58 -20.44
C ILE A 11 17.27 -26.26 -19.95
N CYS A 12 16.91 -25.81 -18.76
CA CYS A 12 17.47 -24.61 -18.14
C CYS A 12 18.98 -24.70 -18.04
N ARG A 13 19.49 -25.77 -17.43
CA ARG A 13 20.91 -25.92 -17.15
C ARG A 13 21.76 -26.12 -18.39
N MET A 14 21.30 -26.94 -19.34
CA MET A 14 22.10 -27.38 -20.50
C MET A 14 22.03 -26.41 -21.68
N PHE A 15 20.95 -25.65 -21.82
CA PHE A 15 20.69 -24.83 -23.01
C PHE A 15 20.42 -23.38 -22.71
N ILE A 16 19.51 -23.06 -21.80
CA ILE A 16 19.06 -21.68 -21.56
C ILE A 16 20.13 -20.89 -20.81
N THR A 17 20.63 -21.39 -19.65
CA THR A 17 21.68 -20.70 -18.86
C THR A 17 22.94 -20.47 -19.69
N PRO A 18 23.48 -21.47 -20.46
CA PRO A 18 24.63 -21.23 -21.36
C PRO A 18 24.32 -20.15 -22.41
N ALA A 19 23.16 -20.20 -23.08
CA ALA A 19 22.81 -19.21 -24.10
C ALA A 19 22.76 -17.78 -23.53
N ILE A 20 22.18 -17.60 -22.32
CA ILE A 20 22.14 -16.32 -21.62
C ILE A 20 23.55 -15.85 -21.28
N LYS A 21 24.41 -16.74 -20.75
CA LYS A 21 25.80 -16.43 -20.42
C LYS A 21 26.61 -16.03 -21.65
N ASP A 22 26.49 -16.79 -22.74
CA ASP A 22 27.21 -16.54 -24.02
C ASP A 22 26.76 -15.22 -24.67
N ALA A 23 25.51 -14.79 -24.41
CA ALA A 23 25.00 -13.48 -24.81
C ALA A 23 25.55 -12.31 -23.96
N GLY A 24 26.36 -12.58 -22.93
CA GLY A 24 27.03 -11.57 -22.12
C GLY A 24 26.28 -11.16 -20.83
N TRP A 25 25.25 -11.91 -20.40
CA TRP A 25 24.57 -11.64 -19.14
C TRP A 25 25.41 -12.10 -17.94
N ASP A 26 25.57 -11.22 -16.94
CA ASP A 26 26.18 -11.58 -15.65
C ASP A 26 25.19 -12.43 -14.84
N LEU A 27 25.47 -13.74 -14.77
CA LEU A 27 24.59 -14.70 -14.07
C LEU A 27 24.39 -14.39 -12.57
N LYS A 28 25.34 -13.68 -11.93
CA LYS A 28 25.22 -13.32 -10.51
C LYS A 28 24.44 -12.04 -10.26
N LYS A 29 24.59 -11.05 -11.16
CA LYS A 29 24.03 -9.71 -10.98
C LYS A 29 22.73 -9.49 -11.75
N GLN A 30 22.65 -10.03 -12.96
CA GLN A 30 21.59 -9.72 -13.92
C GLN A 30 20.57 -10.85 -14.12
N VAL A 31 20.88 -12.06 -13.69
CA VAL A 31 20.01 -13.23 -13.87
C VAL A 31 19.47 -13.70 -12.52
N ARG A 32 18.19 -13.89 -12.43
CA ARG A 32 17.52 -14.55 -11.28
C ARG A 32 16.78 -15.76 -11.79
N GLU A 33 17.13 -16.92 -11.26
CA GLU A 33 16.53 -18.20 -11.61
C GLU A 33 15.44 -18.57 -10.60
N GLN A 34 14.41 -19.24 -11.06
CA GLN A 34 13.34 -19.81 -10.25
C GLN A 34 12.69 -18.78 -9.30
N VAL A 35 12.37 -17.60 -9.83
CA VAL A 35 11.90 -16.46 -9.04
C VAL A 35 10.44 -16.60 -8.68
N THR A 36 10.17 -16.82 -7.41
CA THR A 36 8.81 -16.74 -6.87
C THR A 36 8.49 -15.30 -6.50
N PHE A 37 7.58 -14.65 -7.20
CA PHE A 37 7.27 -13.23 -6.99
C PHE A 37 5.91 -13.01 -6.30
N THR A 38 5.03 -14.02 -6.20
CA THR A 38 3.84 -13.98 -5.33
C THR A 38 3.94 -15.02 -4.23
N LYS A 39 3.25 -14.79 -3.11
CA LYS A 39 3.17 -15.74 -1.99
C LYS A 39 2.05 -16.78 -2.17
N GLY A 40 1.17 -16.56 -3.15
CA GLY A 40 -0.05 -17.34 -3.34
C GLY A 40 -1.15 -16.95 -2.34
N ARG A 41 -2.40 -16.98 -2.79
CA ARG A 41 -3.57 -16.64 -1.97
C ARG A 41 -3.67 -17.56 -0.76
N LYS A 42 -3.87 -16.99 0.42
CA LYS A 42 -4.18 -17.76 1.62
C LYS A 42 -5.66 -18.14 1.61
N ILE A 43 -5.94 -19.43 1.66
CA ILE A 43 -7.31 -19.98 1.73
C ILE A 43 -7.52 -20.46 3.15
N ILE A 44 -8.52 -19.91 3.83
CA ILE A 44 -8.88 -20.29 5.18
C ILE A 44 -10.04 -21.30 5.10
N ASP A 45 -9.77 -22.54 5.51
CA ASP A 45 -10.75 -23.63 5.56
C ASP A 45 -10.86 -24.08 7.03
N GLY A 46 -11.82 -23.50 7.77
CA GLY A 46 -11.94 -23.64 9.21
C GLY A 46 -10.70 -23.12 9.95
N LYS A 47 -9.95 -24.01 10.61
CA LYS A 47 -8.67 -23.70 11.29
C LYS A 47 -7.44 -23.92 10.40
N LEU A 48 -7.62 -24.49 9.21
CA LEU A 48 -6.54 -24.79 8.28
C LEU A 48 -6.29 -23.60 7.35
N ILE A 49 -5.04 -23.23 7.20
CA ILE A 49 -4.59 -22.23 6.22
C ILE A 49 -3.91 -23.00 5.09
N LYS A 50 -4.51 -22.98 3.90
CA LYS A 50 -3.91 -23.48 2.66
C LYS A 50 -3.32 -22.33 1.86
N GLU A 51 -2.14 -22.51 1.29
CA GLU A 51 -1.57 -21.56 0.35
C GLU A 51 -2.01 -21.91 -1.07
N GLY A 52 -2.48 -20.90 -1.83
CA GLY A 52 -2.79 -21.04 -3.24
C GLY A 52 -1.53 -21.13 -4.10
N LYS A 53 -1.73 -21.29 -5.41
CA LYS A 53 -0.64 -21.42 -6.38
C LYS A 53 0.20 -20.14 -6.39
N LYS A 54 1.52 -20.29 -6.20
CA LYS A 54 2.50 -19.20 -6.29
C LYS A 54 2.87 -18.99 -7.76
N LYS A 55 3.03 -17.74 -8.18
CA LYS A 55 3.62 -17.44 -9.49
C LYS A 55 5.14 -17.51 -9.37
N ARG A 56 5.76 -18.28 -10.25
CA ARG A 56 7.20 -18.51 -10.25
C ARG A 56 7.67 -18.56 -11.70
N ALA A 57 8.57 -17.64 -12.05
CA ALA A 57 9.21 -17.61 -13.36
C ALA A 57 10.53 -18.39 -13.33
N ASP A 58 10.87 -19.06 -14.42
CA ASP A 58 12.14 -19.77 -14.51
C ASP A 58 13.32 -18.82 -14.52
N TYR A 59 13.24 -17.74 -15.31
CA TYR A 59 14.23 -16.66 -15.29
C TYR A 59 13.57 -15.29 -15.34
N ILE A 60 14.14 -14.35 -14.57
CA ILE A 60 13.91 -12.90 -14.75
C ILE A 60 15.27 -12.27 -14.98
N LEU A 61 15.41 -11.54 -16.08
CA LEU A 61 16.62 -10.83 -16.47
C LEU A 61 16.51 -9.37 -16.10
N TYR A 62 17.59 -8.85 -15.52
CA TYR A 62 17.66 -7.47 -15.03
C TYR A 62 18.76 -6.72 -15.76
N TYR A 63 18.48 -5.54 -16.31
CA TYR A 63 19.52 -4.65 -16.82
C TYR A 63 20.36 -4.08 -15.68
N LYS A 64 19.71 -3.58 -14.63
CA LYS A 64 20.28 -3.20 -13.32
C LYS A 64 19.53 -3.91 -12.21
N SER A 65 20.06 -3.89 -10.99
CA SER A 65 19.51 -4.62 -9.84
C SER A 65 18.00 -4.38 -9.57
N ASN A 66 17.50 -3.21 -9.97
CA ASN A 66 16.14 -2.73 -9.78
C ASN A 66 15.33 -2.58 -11.09
N LEU A 67 15.91 -2.95 -12.23
CA LEU A 67 15.30 -2.82 -13.56
C LEU A 67 15.18 -4.19 -14.23
N PRO A 68 14.14 -4.96 -13.88
CA PRO A 68 13.81 -6.19 -14.61
C PRO A 68 13.37 -5.82 -16.03
N ILE A 69 13.83 -6.57 -17.02
CA ILE A 69 13.63 -6.24 -18.43
C ILE A 69 13.05 -7.39 -19.25
N ALA A 70 13.32 -8.63 -18.85
CA ALA A 70 12.83 -9.80 -19.56
C ALA A 70 12.46 -10.95 -18.63
N VAL A 71 11.56 -11.83 -19.12
CA VAL A 71 11.21 -13.10 -18.50
C VAL A 71 11.42 -14.23 -19.49
N ILE A 72 11.89 -15.39 -19.00
CA ILE A 72 12.02 -16.62 -19.81
C ILE A 72 11.29 -17.73 -19.06
N GLU A 73 10.47 -18.45 -19.79
CA GLU A 73 9.77 -19.66 -19.33
C GLU A 73 10.30 -20.87 -20.11
N ALA A 74 10.75 -21.87 -19.37
CA ALA A 74 11.25 -23.13 -19.91
C ALA A 74 10.15 -24.17 -20.02
N LYS A 75 10.27 -25.05 -21.01
CA LYS A 75 9.48 -26.28 -21.13
C LYS A 75 10.42 -27.44 -21.45
N ASP A 76 10.01 -28.64 -21.12
CA ASP A 76 10.74 -29.85 -21.46
C ASP A 76 10.80 -30.07 -23.00
N ASP A 77 11.67 -30.98 -23.46
CA ASP A 77 11.91 -31.20 -24.89
C ASP A 77 10.76 -31.90 -25.64
N SER A 78 9.73 -32.37 -24.92
CA SER A 78 8.52 -32.95 -25.48
C SER A 78 7.50 -31.88 -25.94
N HIS A 79 7.67 -30.64 -25.44
CA HIS A 79 6.81 -29.51 -25.78
C HIS A 79 7.37 -28.71 -26.96
N SER A 80 6.52 -27.94 -27.63
CA SER A 80 6.95 -26.97 -28.65
C SER A 80 7.71 -25.81 -28.01
N VAL A 81 8.55 -25.09 -28.76
CA VAL A 81 9.33 -23.94 -28.28
C VAL A 81 8.46 -22.85 -27.67
N GLY A 82 7.25 -22.63 -28.23
CA GLY A 82 6.32 -21.61 -27.76
C GLY A 82 5.37 -22.03 -26.65
N SER A 83 5.41 -23.27 -26.16
CA SER A 83 4.43 -23.80 -25.20
C SER A 83 4.39 -23.05 -23.86
N GLY A 84 5.49 -22.40 -23.47
CA GLY A 84 5.57 -21.55 -22.27
C GLY A 84 5.14 -20.11 -22.47
N MET A 85 4.87 -19.67 -23.71
CA MET A 85 4.68 -18.24 -24.02
C MET A 85 3.49 -17.63 -23.29
N GLN A 86 2.34 -18.30 -23.23
CA GLN A 86 1.16 -17.75 -22.53
C GLN A 86 1.44 -17.51 -21.03
N GLN A 87 2.15 -18.44 -20.40
CA GLN A 87 2.57 -18.30 -19.00
C GLN A 87 3.58 -17.16 -18.83
N ALA A 88 4.55 -17.05 -19.73
CA ALA A 88 5.53 -15.99 -19.72
C ALA A 88 4.90 -14.60 -19.96
N LEU A 89 3.87 -14.50 -20.82
CA LEU A 89 3.10 -13.28 -21.04
C LEU A 89 2.36 -12.83 -19.77
N ASP A 90 1.68 -13.77 -19.08
CA ASP A 90 0.99 -13.47 -17.81
C ASP A 90 1.96 -12.96 -16.74
N TYR A 91 3.18 -13.50 -16.70
CA TYR A 91 4.23 -13.04 -15.81
C TYR A 91 4.77 -11.68 -16.19
N ALA A 92 4.98 -11.45 -17.48
CA ALA A 92 5.43 -10.17 -18.02
C ALA A 92 4.42 -9.04 -17.79
N ASP A 93 3.11 -9.33 -17.87
CA ASP A 93 2.07 -8.36 -17.53
C ASP A 93 2.08 -8.02 -16.05
N THR A 94 2.25 -9.04 -15.19
CA THR A 94 2.36 -8.83 -13.74
C THR A 94 3.60 -8.03 -13.35
N LEU A 95 4.74 -8.30 -13.98
CA LEU A 95 6.05 -7.71 -13.67
C LEU A 95 6.38 -6.46 -14.50
N ASP A 96 5.50 -6.05 -15.42
CA ASP A 96 5.68 -4.93 -16.35
C ASP A 96 6.93 -5.07 -17.25
N LEU A 97 7.10 -6.26 -17.83
CA LEU A 97 8.28 -6.59 -18.64
C LEU A 97 7.99 -6.47 -20.14
N PRO A 98 8.90 -5.87 -20.94
CA PRO A 98 8.73 -5.69 -22.37
C PRO A 98 9.17 -6.90 -23.21
N PHE A 99 10.14 -7.72 -22.74
CA PHE A 99 10.69 -8.83 -23.51
C PHE A 99 10.35 -10.17 -22.87
N ILE A 100 9.74 -11.04 -23.63
CA ILE A 100 9.17 -12.29 -23.16
C ILE A 100 9.72 -13.43 -24.01
N TYR A 101 10.20 -14.48 -23.35
CA TYR A 101 10.79 -15.62 -24.01
C TYR A 101 10.18 -16.93 -23.53
N SER A 102 9.97 -17.86 -24.47
CA SER A 102 9.71 -19.27 -24.19
C SER A 102 10.76 -20.13 -24.85
N SER A 103 11.23 -21.21 -24.20
CA SER A 103 12.22 -22.11 -24.79
C SER A 103 12.02 -23.55 -24.31
N ASN A 104 12.30 -24.51 -25.20
CA ASN A 104 12.41 -25.94 -24.89
C ASN A 104 13.85 -26.47 -25.13
N GLY A 105 14.84 -25.57 -25.17
CA GLY A 105 16.24 -25.91 -25.40
C GLY A 105 16.65 -26.05 -26.87
N LYS A 106 15.74 -25.92 -27.84
CA LYS A 106 16.06 -25.93 -29.29
C LYS A 106 16.24 -24.52 -29.84
N ALA A 107 15.38 -23.60 -29.43
CA ALA A 107 15.38 -22.19 -29.80
C ALA A 107 14.66 -21.38 -28.72
N PHE A 108 14.58 -20.06 -28.88
CA PHE A 108 13.66 -19.19 -28.15
C PHE A 108 12.58 -18.67 -29.09
N ILE A 109 11.33 -18.61 -28.61
CA ILE A 109 10.33 -17.69 -29.16
C ILE A 109 10.44 -16.40 -28.34
N GLU A 110 10.69 -15.29 -29.03
CA GLU A 110 10.69 -13.95 -28.45
C GLU A 110 9.37 -13.25 -28.75
N HIS A 111 8.67 -12.77 -27.73
CA HIS A 111 7.60 -11.78 -27.87
C HIS A 111 8.12 -10.43 -27.41
N ASP A 112 8.19 -9.47 -28.34
CA ASP A 112 8.66 -8.11 -28.07
C ASP A 112 7.50 -7.14 -28.01
N LYS A 113 7.10 -6.71 -26.80
CA LYS A 113 6.01 -5.74 -26.62
C LYS A 113 6.34 -4.36 -27.21
N THR A 114 7.62 -4.01 -27.36
CA THR A 114 8.02 -2.68 -27.87
C THR A 114 7.59 -2.46 -29.31
N VAL A 115 7.45 -3.55 -30.09
CA VAL A 115 7.02 -3.56 -31.48
C VAL A 115 5.83 -4.51 -31.73
N SER A 116 5.33 -5.17 -30.68
CA SER A 116 4.22 -6.16 -30.73
C SER A 116 4.46 -7.26 -31.76
N LYS A 117 5.67 -7.87 -31.74
CA LYS A 117 6.06 -8.91 -32.69
C LYS A 117 6.58 -10.16 -31.99
N GLU A 118 6.29 -11.30 -32.59
CA GLU A 118 6.88 -12.58 -32.22
C GLU A 118 7.84 -13.08 -33.29
N LYS A 119 8.92 -13.72 -32.87
CA LYS A 119 9.85 -14.40 -33.77
C LYS A 119 10.58 -15.52 -33.04
N GLU A 120 10.98 -16.54 -33.81
CA GLU A 120 11.90 -17.56 -33.33
C GLU A 120 13.36 -17.07 -33.48
N ILE A 121 14.17 -17.26 -32.44
CA ILE A 121 15.59 -16.94 -32.44
C ILE A 121 16.41 -18.16 -32.01
N PRO A 122 17.50 -18.50 -32.73
CA PRO A 122 18.41 -19.56 -32.31
C PRO A 122 19.05 -19.26 -30.94
N LEU A 123 19.34 -20.29 -30.14
CA LEU A 123 19.96 -20.13 -28.80
C LEU A 123 21.19 -19.22 -28.85
N ARG A 124 22.05 -19.37 -29.86
CA ARG A 124 23.31 -18.59 -30.04
C ARG A 124 23.05 -17.11 -30.38
N LYS A 125 21.84 -16.71 -30.70
CA LYS A 125 21.43 -15.34 -31.03
C LYS A 125 20.59 -14.71 -29.97
N PHE A 126 20.61 -15.24 -28.73
CA PHE A 126 19.95 -14.60 -27.61
C PHE A 126 20.51 -13.18 -27.43
N PRO A 127 19.65 -12.14 -27.24
CA PRO A 127 20.11 -10.76 -27.17
C PRO A 127 20.91 -10.48 -25.88
N SER A 128 21.94 -9.61 -26.03
CA SER A 128 22.71 -9.14 -24.88
C SER A 128 21.91 -8.14 -24.00
N PRO A 129 22.37 -7.89 -22.75
CA PRO A 129 21.77 -6.87 -21.89
C PRO A 129 21.64 -5.51 -22.58
N ASP A 130 22.70 -5.06 -23.26
CA ASP A 130 22.74 -3.75 -23.93
C ASP A 130 21.81 -3.70 -25.14
N GLN A 131 21.66 -4.81 -25.89
CA GLN A 131 20.73 -4.87 -27.00
C GLN A 131 19.28 -4.74 -26.53
N LEU A 132 18.90 -5.43 -25.45
CA LEU A 132 17.54 -5.29 -24.89
C LEU A 132 17.35 -3.90 -24.29
N TRP A 133 18.34 -3.39 -23.59
CA TRP A 133 18.28 -2.05 -23.01
C TRP A 133 18.16 -0.97 -24.09
N GLN A 134 18.89 -1.07 -25.17
CA GLN A 134 18.77 -0.12 -26.28
C GLN A 134 17.36 -0.13 -26.91
N ARG A 135 16.77 -1.32 -27.10
CA ARG A 135 15.38 -1.44 -27.58
C ARG A 135 14.39 -0.82 -26.60
N TYR A 136 14.61 -1.04 -25.30
CA TYR A 136 13.80 -0.43 -24.22
C TYR A 136 13.91 1.10 -24.23
N LYS A 137 15.13 1.64 -24.34
CA LYS A 137 15.36 3.10 -24.41
C LYS A 137 14.62 3.74 -25.58
N VAL A 138 14.71 3.14 -26.75
CA VAL A 138 14.00 3.64 -27.94
C VAL A 138 12.49 3.63 -27.71
N TRP A 139 11.97 2.54 -27.18
CA TRP A 139 10.53 2.41 -26.89
C TRP A 139 10.02 3.44 -25.88
N LYS A 140 10.80 3.70 -24.82
CA LYS A 140 10.43 4.64 -23.76
C LYS A 140 10.87 6.09 -24.03
N GLY A 141 11.59 6.35 -25.12
CA GLY A 141 12.11 7.68 -25.45
C GLY A 141 13.13 8.20 -24.43
N LEU A 142 14.00 7.33 -23.94
CA LEU A 142 15.03 7.67 -22.95
C LEU A 142 16.29 8.16 -23.65
N ASP A 143 16.59 9.46 -23.53
CA ASP A 143 17.88 10.04 -23.82
C ASP A 143 18.89 9.75 -22.70
N GLU A 144 20.13 10.23 -22.81
CA GLU A 144 21.21 9.98 -21.84
C GLU A 144 20.87 10.49 -20.43
N GLU A 145 20.21 11.65 -20.32
CA GLU A 145 19.83 12.23 -19.02
C GLU A 145 18.73 11.39 -18.37
N LYS A 146 17.68 11.07 -19.11
CA LYS A 146 16.60 10.19 -18.63
C LYS A 146 17.11 8.81 -18.27
N GLU A 147 18.00 8.24 -19.09
CA GLU A 147 18.65 6.96 -18.78
C GLU A 147 19.38 7.02 -17.44
N ARG A 148 20.19 8.05 -17.23
CA ARG A 148 20.93 8.25 -15.98
C ARG A 148 20.01 8.27 -14.77
N ILE A 149 18.85 8.94 -14.85
CA ILE A 149 17.86 9.03 -13.77
C ILE A 149 17.16 7.68 -13.57
N ASN A 150 16.73 7.05 -14.65
CA ASN A 150 16.01 5.77 -14.61
C ASN A 150 16.90 4.60 -14.16
N THR A 151 18.22 4.70 -14.25
CA THR A 151 19.17 3.67 -13.84
C THR A 151 19.75 3.85 -12.44
N ILE A 152 19.33 4.88 -11.68
CA ILE A 152 19.72 5.04 -10.26
C ILE A 152 19.24 3.83 -9.45
N ASP A 153 20.14 3.22 -8.68
CA ASP A 153 19.83 2.11 -7.80
C ASP A 153 18.87 2.54 -6.66
N TYR A 154 18.11 1.58 -6.18
CA TYR A 154 17.34 1.75 -4.96
C TYR A 154 18.25 1.94 -3.75
N TYR A 155 17.73 2.60 -2.73
CA TYR A 155 18.38 2.56 -1.43
C TYR A 155 18.22 1.16 -0.81
N TYR A 156 19.35 0.57 -0.46
CA TYR A 156 19.40 -0.70 0.26
C TYR A 156 20.19 -0.54 1.55
N GLU A 157 19.55 -0.80 2.66
CA GLU A 157 20.24 -0.99 3.93
C GLU A 157 20.60 -2.47 4.08
N GLN A 158 21.80 -2.77 4.59
CA GLN A 158 22.26 -4.17 4.77
C GLN A 158 21.29 -4.89 5.73
N GLY A 159 20.62 -5.96 5.26
CA GLY A 159 19.55 -6.63 5.99
C GLY A 159 18.16 -5.96 5.88
N GLY A 160 18.04 -4.84 5.16
CA GLY A 160 16.80 -4.11 4.97
C GLY A 160 15.75 -4.79 4.08
N LYS A 161 14.57 -4.20 4.01
CA LYS A 161 13.45 -4.69 3.20
C LYS A 161 13.79 -4.68 1.72
N LYS A 162 13.65 -5.82 1.05
CA LYS A 162 13.68 -5.89 -0.43
C LYS A 162 12.32 -5.46 -0.98
N SER A 163 12.32 -4.71 -2.09
CA SER A 163 11.10 -4.35 -2.79
C SER A 163 10.36 -5.59 -3.28
N ARG A 164 9.04 -5.57 -3.14
CA ARG A 164 8.16 -6.55 -3.78
C ARG A 164 7.96 -6.15 -5.23
N TYR A 165 7.58 -7.09 -6.10
CA TYR A 165 7.45 -6.84 -7.53
C TYR A 165 6.57 -5.61 -7.83
N TYR A 166 5.39 -5.52 -7.23
CA TYR A 166 4.45 -4.41 -7.46
C TYR A 166 5.00 -3.06 -6.98
N GLN A 167 5.83 -3.04 -5.92
CA GLN A 167 6.52 -1.84 -5.49
C GLN A 167 7.57 -1.42 -6.51
N THR A 168 8.31 -2.39 -7.08
CA THR A 168 9.27 -2.15 -8.16
C THR A 168 8.58 -1.55 -9.39
N VAL A 169 7.44 -2.12 -9.80
CA VAL A 169 6.64 -1.58 -10.92
C VAL A 169 6.18 -0.15 -10.62
N ALA A 170 5.59 0.09 -9.44
CA ALA A 170 5.12 1.42 -9.05
C ALA A 170 6.24 2.47 -9.07
N ILE A 171 7.41 2.14 -8.49
CA ILE A 171 8.57 3.04 -8.43
C ILE A 171 9.09 3.34 -9.83
N ASN A 172 9.32 2.31 -10.65
CA ASN A 172 9.91 2.49 -11.99
C ASN A 172 8.97 3.27 -12.92
N ARG A 173 7.68 2.96 -12.94
CA ARG A 173 6.68 3.72 -13.71
C ARG A 173 6.62 5.18 -13.29
N THR A 174 6.73 5.46 -11.98
CA THR A 174 6.73 6.85 -11.48
C THR A 174 7.97 7.61 -11.95
N ILE A 175 9.16 7.01 -11.84
CA ILE A 175 10.40 7.64 -12.29
C ILE A 175 10.35 7.89 -13.80
N GLU A 176 9.92 6.90 -14.60
CA GLU A 176 9.76 7.07 -16.05
C GLU A 176 8.78 8.19 -16.41
N ALA A 177 7.64 8.26 -15.74
CA ALA A 177 6.63 9.28 -16.00
C ALA A 177 7.19 10.70 -15.72
N ILE A 178 7.87 10.86 -14.58
CA ILE A 178 8.50 12.14 -14.19
C ILE A 178 9.60 12.53 -15.19
N THR A 179 10.46 11.61 -15.56
CA THR A 179 11.54 11.89 -16.52
C THR A 179 11.03 12.20 -17.92
N ASN A 180 9.83 11.73 -18.26
CA ASN A 180 9.13 12.07 -19.49
C ASN A 180 8.28 13.35 -19.40
N GLY A 181 8.42 14.12 -18.30
CA GLY A 181 7.79 15.44 -18.15
C GLY A 181 6.37 15.41 -17.59
N GLN A 182 5.94 14.31 -16.99
CA GLN A 182 4.64 14.28 -16.31
C GLN A 182 4.77 14.90 -14.92
N ASP A 183 4.02 15.98 -14.66
CA ASP A 183 4.10 16.74 -13.41
C ASP A 183 3.03 16.40 -12.38
N ARG A 184 1.98 15.68 -12.78
CA ARG A 184 0.93 15.20 -11.86
C ARG A 184 0.73 13.72 -12.03
N LEU A 185 0.85 12.98 -10.92
CA LEU A 185 0.82 11.52 -10.92
C LEU A 185 -0.04 11.00 -9.79
N LEU A 186 -0.78 9.92 -10.04
CA LEU A 186 -1.57 9.22 -9.03
C LEU A 186 -1.11 7.77 -8.91
N LEU A 187 -0.78 7.37 -7.69
CA LEU A 187 -0.50 5.98 -7.32
C LEU A 187 -1.64 5.45 -6.44
N VAL A 188 -2.29 4.39 -6.90
CA VAL A 188 -3.34 3.72 -6.13
C VAL A 188 -2.80 2.40 -5.60
N MET A 189 -2.56 2.33 -4.29
CA MET A 189 -2.02 1.14 -3.64
C MET A 189 -2.76 0.86 -2.34
N ALA A 190 -3.24 -0.36 -2.16
CA ALA A 190 -4.00 -0.75 -0.98
C ALA A 190 -3.21 -0.50 0.33
N THR A 191 -3.92 -0.29 1.44
CA THR A 191 -3.29 -0.18 2.76
C THR A 191 -2.51 -1.45 3.09
N GLY A 192 -1.33 -1.31 3.73
CA GLY A 192 -0.45 -2.44 4.05
C GLY A 192 0.45 -2.92 2.91
N THR A 193 0.39 -2.29 1.72
CA THR A 193 1.26 -2.62 0.57
C THR A 193 2.59 -1.89 0.57
N GLY A 194 2.83 -0.99 1.55
CA GLY A 194 4.09 -0.26 1.71
C GLY A 194 4.18 1.00 0.86
N LYS A 195 3.11 1.79 0.78
CA LYS A 195 3.09 3.10 0.11
C LYS A 195 4.24 4.00 0.55
N THR A 196 4.50 4.09 1.85
CA THR A 196 5.59 4.90 2.42
C THR A 196 6.96 4.48 1.90
N PHE A 197 7.21 3.17 1.82
CA PHE A 197 8.44 2.63 1.22
C PHE A 197 8.57 3.01 -0.27
N VAL A 198 7.46 2.94 -1.03
CA VAL A 198 7.44 3.34 -2.45
C VAL A 198 7.74 4.83 -2.57
N ALA A 199 7.10 5.69 -1.77
CA ALA A 199 7.38 7.12 -1.72
C ALA A 199 8.85 7.42 -1.40
N PHE A 200 9.39 6.75 -0.39
CA PHE A 200 10.79 6.89 -0.02
C PHE A 200 11.73 6.56 -1.18
N GLN A 201 11.54 5.43 -1.85
CA GLN A 201 12.40 5.02 -2.97
C GLN A 201 12.31 5.98 -4.17
N ILE A 202 11.12 6.49 -4.48
CA ILE A 202 10.92 7.50 -5.53
C ILE A 202 11.69 8.78 -5.17
N ILE A 203 11.49 9.29 -3.95
CA ILE A 203 12.16 10.50 -3.45
C ILE A 203 13.68 10.30 -3.46
N TYR A 204 14.17 9.19 -2.91
CA TYR A 204 15.60 8.87 -2.86
C TYR A 204 16.25 8.87 -4.23
N ARG A 205 15.64 8.20 -5.22
CA ARG A 205 16.17 8.10 -6.59
C ARG A 205 16.22 9.46 -7.28
N LEU A 206 15.15 10.25 -7.21
CA LEU A 206 15.09 11.59 -7.80
C LEU A 206 16.07 12.55 -7.13
N TRP A 207 16.20 12.49 -5.83
CA TRP A 207 17.18 13.27 -5.05
C TRP A 207 18.61 12.84 -5.38
N LYS A 208 18.90 11.54 -5.38
CA LYS A 208 20.23 10.99 -5.71
C LYS A 208 20.64 11.32 -7.14
N ALA A 209 19.70 11.32 -8.07
CA ALA A 209 19.91 11.76 -9.45
C ALA A 209 20.12 13.28 -9.59
N LYS A 210 19.94 14.05 -8.53
CA LYS A 210 19.89 15.54 -8.53
C LYS A 210 18.81 16.11 -9.43
N GLN A 211 17.78 15.31 -9.75
CA GLN A 211 16.62 15.74 -10.54
C GLN A 211 15.65 16.58 -9.69
N LYS A 212 15.51 16.24 -8.42
CA LYS A 212 14.69 16.95 -7.43
C LYS A 212 15.54 17.14 -6.17
N LYS A 213 15.56 18.36 -5.65
CA LYS A 213 16.40 18.74 -4.50
C LYS A 213 15.55 19.10 -3.28
N ARG A 214 14.54 19.96 -3.46
CA ARG A 214 13.67 20.42 -2.38
C ARG A 214 12.32 19.70 -2.46
N ILE A 215 12.06 18.85 -1.49
CA ILE A 215 10.96 17.89 -1.52
C ILE A 215 10.06 18.10 -0.32
N LEU A 216 8.74 18.18 -0.56
CA LEU A 216 7.73 18.28 0.47
C LEU A 216 6.92 16.98 0.53
N TYR A 217 6.93 16.33 1.68
CA TYR A 217 6.08 15.17 1.96
C TYR A 217 4.93 15.59 2.88
N LEU A 218 3.70 15.47 2.38
CA LEU A 218 2.49 15.82 3.09
C LEU A 218 1.74 14.58 3.58
N ALA A 219 1.38 14.56 4.86
CA ALA A 219 0.56 13.52 5.46
C ALA A 219 -0.59 14.12 6.27
N ASP A 220 -1.57 13.29 6.64
CA ASP A 220 -2.76 13.72 7.40
C ASP A 220 -2.56 13.65 8.92
N ARG A 221 -1.54 12.93 9.42
CA ARG A 221 -1.33 12.66 10.86
C ARG A 221 0.11 12.72 11.31
N ASN A 222 0.29 13.29 12.52
CA ASN A 222 1.62 13.39 13.16
C ASN A 222 2.30 12.05 13.37
N VAL A 223 1.55 11.04 13.83
CA VAL A 223 2.09 9.70 14.09
C VAL A 223 2.67 9.09 12.81
N LEU A 224 2.02 9.29 11.66
CA LEU A 224 2.52 8.82 10.38
C LEU A 224 3.83 9.50 10.00
N ILE A 225 3.93 10.82 10.18
CA ILE A 225 5.17 11.57 9.88
C ILE A 225 6.31 11.08 10.77
N ASP A 226 6.09 10.99 12.08
CA ASP A 226 7.14 10.62 13.04
C ASP A 226 7.64 9.17 12.78
N GLN A 227 6.72 8.23 12.48
CA GLN A 227 7.08 6.86 12.09
C GLN A 227 7.80 6.82 10.73
N THR A 228 7.35 7.60 9.75
CA THR A 228 7.98 7.69 8.44
C THR A 228 9.42 8.19 8.56
N MET A 229 9.65 9.27 9.32
CA MET A 229 10.99 9.82 9.55
C MET A 229 11.91 8.85 10.29
N ALA A 230 11.39 8.16 11.31
CA ALA A 230 12.18 7.23 12.12
C ALA A 230 12.52 5.92 11.40
N ASN A 231 11.70 5.50 10.44
CA ASN A 231 11.84 4.23 9.74
C ASN A 231 12.37 4.41 8.31
N ASP A 232 11.48 4.49 7.33
CA ASP A 232 11.86 4.45 5.91
C ASP A 232 12.73 5.64 5.48
N PHE A 233 12.48 6.85 6.03
CA PHE A 233 13.20 8.08 5.67
C PHE A 233 14.45 8.38 6.52
N LYS A 234 14.78 7.52 7.48
CA LYS A 234 15.92 7.68 8.39
C LYS A 234 17.24 7.97 7.66
N SER A 235 17.43 7.42 6.46
CA SER A 235 18.64 7.58 5.67
C SER A 235 18.90 9.02 5.19
N PHE A 236 17.90 9.90 5.18
CA PHE A 236 18.08 11.31 4.84
C PHE A 236 18.73 12.11 5.99
N GLY A 237 18.68 11.60 7.23
CA GLY A 237 19.41 12.18 8.36
C GLY A 237 19.19 13.69 8.55
N SER A 238 20.29 14.46 8.58
CA SER A 238 20.30 15.89 8.85
C SER A 238 19.74 16.78 7.73
N ILE A 239 19.53 16.24 6.52
CA ILE A 239 18.95 17.02 5.42
C ILE A 239 17.42 17.05 5.44
N MET A 240 16.80 16.30 6.37
CA MET A 240 15.37 16.20 6.54
C MET A 240 14.88 16.95 7.79
N THR A 241 13.74 17.64 7.67
CA THR A 241 13.10 18.32 8.80
C THR A 241 11.59 18.12 8.79
N LYS A 242 10.98 18.28 9.96
CA LYS A 242 9.51 18.37 10.11
C LYS A 242 9.13 19.82 10.35
N ILE A 243 8.25 20.37 9.53
CA ILE A 243 7.69 21.70 9.74
C ILE A 243 6.81 21.66 10.98
N LYS A 244 7.29 22.31 12.07
CA LYS A 244 6.59 22.45 13.36
C LYS A 244 6.67 23.90 13.82
N ASN A 245 5.67 24.35 14.58
CA ASN A 245 5.68 25.63 15.29
C ASN A 245 6.06 26.84 14.41
N ARG A 246 5.66 26.82 13.13
CA ARG A 246 5.97 27.87 12.13
C ARG A 246 7.48 28.02 11.84
N ASN A 247 8.28 27.02 12.12
CA ASN A 247 9.67 27.04 11.73
C ASN A 247 9.78 26.75 10.23
N THR A 248 10.21 27.74 9.44
CA THR A 248 10.39 27.72 8.00
C THR A 248 11.87 27.82 7.62
N ASP A 249 12.73 27.13 8.35
CA ASP A 249 14.14 27.03 7.99
C ASP A 249 14.28 26.47 6.56
N LYS A 250 14.90 27.24 5.67
CA LYS A 250 15.03 26.94 4.24
C LYS A 250 16.31 26.17 3.90
N SER A 251 17.09 25.76 4.91
CA SER A 251 18.38 25.08 4.74
C SER A 251 18.25 23.60 4.41
N TYR A 252 17.10 23.00 4.69
CA TYR A 252 16.86 21.56 4.46
C TYR A 252 16.50 21.24 3.01
N GLU A 253 16.60 19.95 2.66
CA GLU A 253 16.23 19.45 1.34
C GLU A 253 14.93 18.66 1.36
N ILE A 254 14.64 17.94 2.46
CA ILE A 254 13.43 17.13 2.64
C ILE A 254 12.58 17.72 3.77
N TYR A 255 11.36 18.07 3.46
CA TYR A 255 10.40 18.65 4.40
C TYR A 255 9.22 17.71 4.61
N MET A 256 8.92 17.42 5.87
CA MET A 256 7.76 16.65 6.29
C MET A 256 6.74 17.57 6.93
N ALA A 257 5.49 17.54 6.51
CA ALA A 257 4.45 18.38 7.10
C ALA A 257 3.08 17.70 7.14
N LEU A 258 2.29 18.12 8.12
CA LEU A 258 0.84 17.90 8.07
C LEU A 258 0.22 18.96 7.17
N TYR A 259 -0.59 18.57 6.19
CA TYR A 259 -1.27 19.57 5.37
C TYR A 259 -2.19 20.47 6.21
N GLN A 260 -2.86 19.94 7.26
CA GLN A 260 -3.66 20.73 8.20
C GLN A 260 -2.79 21.63 9.13
N GLY A 261 -1.53 21.30 9.31
CA GLY A 261 -0.60 22.03 10.17
C GLY A 261 0.07 23.21 9.48
N ILE A 262 0.07 23.23 8.14
CA ILE A 262 0.68 24.29 7.34
C ILE A 262 -0.34 25.10 6.53
N SER A 263 -1.63 24.78 6.65
CA SER A 263 -2.76 25.50 6.04
C SER A 263 -3.85 25.80 7.08
N GLY A 264 -4.64 26.81 6.86
CA GLY A 264 -5.77 27.19 7.74
C GLY A 264 -6.61 28.32 7.17
N ASN A 265 -7.79 28.57 7.78
CA ASN A 265 -8.77 29.56 7.30
C ASN A 265 -8.28 31.02 7.42
N GLU A 266 -7.20 31.27 8.17
CA GLU A 266 -6.63 32.59 8.34
C GLU A 266 -5.28 32.63 7.65
N ASP A 267 -4.97 33.72 6.95
CA ASP A 267 -3.73 33.86 6.15
C ASP A 267 -2.46 33.58 6.95
N TRP A 268 -2.40 34.00 8.19
CA TRP A 268 -1.26 33.75 9.07
C TRP A 268 -1.06 32.26 9.45
N LYS A 269 -2.06 31.41 9.25
CA LYS A 269 -2.00 29.95 9.42
C LYS A 269 -1.45 29.24 8.17
N ASN A 270 -1.38 29.93 7.04
CA ASN A 270 -0.89 29.39 5.78
C ASN A 270 0.63 29.43 5.73
N ILE A 271 1.27 28.61 6.57
CA ILE A 271 2.73 28.52 6.71
C ILE A 271 3.39 28.18 5.38
N TYR A 272 2.74 27.42 4.51
CA TYR A 272 3.25 27.09 3.18
C TYR A 272 3.55 28.33 2.33
N LYS A 273 2.83 29.45 2.52
CA LYS A 273 3.07 30.72 1.78
C LYS A 273 4.36 31.45 2.23
N GLN A 274 5.03 30.99 3.29
CA GLN A 274 6.33 31.56 3.71
C GLN A 274 7.50 31.05 2.86
N PHE A 275 7.28 30.02 2.08
CA PHE A 275 8.18 29.57 1.02
C PHE A 275 7.70 30.17 -0.31
N SER A 276 8.64 30.47 -1.24
CA SER A 276 8.25 30.93 -2.57
C SER A 276 7.50 29.85 -3.35
N PRO A 277 6.62 30.19 -4.29
CA PRO A 277 5.83 29.21 -5.07
C PRO A 277 6.67 28.17 -5.82
N ASP A 278 7.93 28.50 -6.12
CA ASP A 278 8.91 27.67 -6.82
C ASP A 278 9.91 26.98 -5.88
N PHE A 279 9.68 27.04 -4.56
CA PHE A 279 10.65 26.54 -3.58
C PHE A 279 10.79 25.02 -3.63
N PHE A 280 9.71 24.27 -3.83
CA PHE A 280 9.71 22.81 -3.88
C PHE A 280 9.74 22.32 -5.33
N ASP A 281 10.59 21.31 -5.58
CA ASP A 281 10.71 20.63 -6.88
C ASP A 281 9.77 19.42 -6.98
N LEU A 282 9.45 18.82 -5.83
CA LEU A 282 8.60 17.63 -5.73
C LEU A 282 7.72 17.71 -4.49
N ILE A 283 6.44 17.40 -4.65
CA ILE A 283 5.50 17.26 -3.55
C ILE A 283 4.86 15.87 -3.60
N VAL A 284 4.91 15.16 -2.49
CA VAL A 284 4.24 13.87 -2.32
C VAL A 284 3.15 14.01 -1.28
N VAL A 285 1.90 13.69 -1.65
CA VAL A 285 0.74 13.73 -0.76
C VAL A 285 0.31 12.30 -0.46
N ASP A 286 0.54 11.88 0.77
CA ASP A 286 0.09 10.58 1.25
C ASP A 286 -1.36 10.64 1.71
N GLU A 287 -2.12 9.58 1.44
CA GLU A 287 -3.55 9.45 1.71
C GLU A 287 -4.40 10.62 1.15
N CYS A 288 -4.12 11.03 -0.10
CA CYS A 288 -4.76 12.18 -0.76
C CYS A 288 -6.29 12.06 -0.96
N HIS A 289 -6.89 10.91 -0.62
CA HIS A 289 -8.34 10.70 -0.62
C HIS A 289 -9.05 11.19 0.65
N ARG A 290 -8.28 11.56 1.69
CA ARG A 290 -8.81 11.83 3.03
C ARG A 290 -9.15 13.26 3.24
N GLY A 291 -10.32 13.44 3.88
CA GLY A 291 -10.76 14.66 4.49
C GLY A 291 -12.24 14.95 4.26
N SER A 292 -12.78 15.89 5.05
CA SER A 292 -14.02 16.62 4.71
C SER A 292 -13.76 17.51 3.48
N ALA A 293 -14.79 18.05 2.86
CA ALA A 293 -14.62 18.97 1.73
C ALA A 293 -13.66 20.14 2.05
N ALA A 294 -13.59 20.58 3.32
CA ALA A 294 -12.64 21.60 3.77
C ALA A 294 -11.18 21.12 3.84
N VAL A 295 -10.95 19.84 4.15
CA VAL A 295 -9.60 19.25 4.21
C VAL A 295 -9.10 18.91 2.80
N ASP A 296 -10.00 18.49 1.91
CA ASP A 296 -9.70 18.27 0.49
C ASP A 296 -9.32 19.59 -0.19
N SER A 297 -9.86 20.73 0.24
CA SER A 297 -9.42 22.06 -0.25
C SER A 297 -8.03 22.41 0.25
N ALA A 298 -7.67 22.08 1.48
CA ALA A 298 -6.41 22.51 2.09
C ALA A 298 -5.15 21.93 1.39
N TRP A 299 -5.09 20.62 1.12
CA TRP A 299 -3.93 20.08 0.40
C TRP A 299 -3.93 20.52 -1.06
N ARG A 300 -5.11 20.72 -1.67
CA ARG A 300 -5.24 21.21 -3.04
C ARG A 300 -4.72 22.64 -3.18
N GLU A 301 -5.08 23.55 -2.25
CA GLU A 301 -4.56 24.90 -2.20
C GLU A 301 -3.03 24.94 -2.10
N ILE A 302 -2.44 24.04 -1.30
CA ILE A 302 -0.98 23.91 -1.21
C ILE A 302 -0.40 23.50 -2.56
N LEU A 303 -1.00 22.50 -3.23
CA LEU A 303 -0.53 22.01 -4.52
C LEU A 303 -0.70 23.05 -5.63
N GLU A 304 -1.79 23.81 -5.62
CA GLU A 304 -2.03 24.89 -6.58
C GLU A 304 -1.03 26.03 -6.39
N TYR A 305 -0.69 26.36 -5.14
CA TYR A 305 0.34 27.34 -4.83
C TYR A 305 1.72 26.94 -5.36
N TYR A 306 2.07 25.66 -5.24
CA TYR A 306 3.33 25.12 -5.76
C TYR A 306 3.14 24.42 -7.13
N SER A 307 2.41 25.06 -8.03
CA SER A 307 2.03 24.46 -9.33
C SER A 307 3.21 24.10 -10.24
N SER A 308 4.40 24.68 -10.01
CA SER A 308 5.65 24.37 -10.72
C SER A 308 6.30 23.06 -10.26
N ALA A 309 5.95 22.56 -9.07
CA ALA A 309 6.49 21.31 -8.55
C ALA A 309 5.86 20.08 -9.24
N THR A 310 6.64 19.04 -9.42
CA THR A 310 6.08 17.71 -9.71
C THR A 310 5.29 17.22 -8.50
N GLN A 311 4.09 16.67 -8.70
CA GLN A 311 3.15 16.34 -7.64
C GLN A 311 2.68 14.89 -7.74
N ILE A 312 2.87 14.13 -6.67
CA ILE A 312 2.48 12.73 -6.58
C ILE A 312 1.40 12.57 -5.51
N GLY A 313 0.21 12.15 -5.90
CA GLY A 313 -0.83 11.70 -4.99
C GLY A 313 -0.71 10.19 -4.75
N MET A 314 -0.77 9.78 -3.48
CA MET A 314 -0.79 8.37 -3.08
C MET A 314 -2.03 8.07 -2.27
N THR A 315 -2.73 6.99 -2.62
CA THR A 315 -3.97 6.63 -1.94
C THR A 315 -4.24 5.13 -2.02
N ALA A 316 -4.99 4.60 -1.05
CA ALA A 316 -5.54 3.25 -1.13
C ALA A 316 -6.85 3.20 -1.92
N THR A 317 -7.64 4.26 -1.85
CA THR A 317 -8.98 4.38 -2.44
C THR A 317 -9.14 5.77 -3.02
N PRO A 318 -9.00 5.94 -4.35
CA PRO A 318 -9.21 7.24 -4.96
C PRO A 318 -10.65 7.72 -4.69
N LYS A 319 -10.78 8.98 -4.36
CA LYS A 319 -12.07 9.58 -4.07
C LYS A 319 -12.65 10.17 -5.35
N GLU A 320 -13.81 9.70 -5.72
CA GLU A 320 -14.56 10.15 -6.90
C GLU A 320 -15.95 10.61 -6.46
N THR A 321 -16.09 11.90 -6.17
CA THR A 321 -17.37 12.53 -5.84
C THR A 321 -17.61 13.74 -6.75
N LYS A 322 -18.86 14.20 -6.89
CA LYS A 322 -19.20 15.37 -7.69
C LYS A 322 -18.43 16.66 -7.31
N LYS A 323 -17.86 16.72 -6.09
CA LYS A 323 -17.15 17.90 -5.59
C LYS A 323 -15.64 17.72 -5.51
N VAL A 324 -15.16 16.46 -5.42
CA VAL A 324 -13.75 16.15 -5.25
C VAL A 324 -13.43 14.87 -6.00
N SER A 325 -12.53 14.96 -6.95
CA SER A 325 -11.99 13.83 -7.69
C SER A 325 -10.45 13.90 -7.65
N ASN A 326 -9.82 12.80 -7.23
CA ASN A 326 -8.37 12.68 -7.31
C ASN A 326 -7.92 12.51 -8.76
N ILE A 327 -8.75 11.84 -9.58
CA ILE A 327 -8.47 11.61 -11.01
C ILE A 327 -8.51 12.92 -11.79
N ASP A 328 -9.43 13.84 -11.48
CA ASP A 328 -9.49 15.13 -12.13
C ASP A 328 -8.25 15.99 -11.86
N TYR A 329 -7.65 15.85 -10.68
CA TYR A 329 -6.46 16.62 -10.32
C TYR A 329 -5.15 16.00 -10.81
N PHE A 330 -4.92 14.72 -10.50
CA PHE A 330 -3.66 14.03 -10.78
C PHE A 330 -3.64 13.29 -12.13
N GLY A 331 -4.79 13.13 -12.77
CA GLY A 331 -4.96 12.26 -13.92
C GLY A 331 -5.25 10.81 -13.54
N LYS A 332 -5.37 9.95 -14.57
CA LYS A 332 -5.54 8.51 -14.35
C LYS A 332 -4.36 7.93 -13.57
N PRO A 333 -4.60 6.94 -12.69
CA PRO A 333 -3.51 6.28 -11.96
C PRO A 333 -2.46 5.72 -12.93
N ILE A 334 -1.19 6.04 -12.68
CA ILE A 334 -0.07 5.46 -13.44
C ILE A 334 0.19 4.00 -13.04
N TYR A 335 -0.23 3.64 -11.84
CA TYR A 335 -0.22 2.26 -11.35
C TYR A 335 -1.31 2.06 -10.30
N THR A 336 -1.95 0.90 -10.36
CA THR A 336 -2.93 0.46 -9.37
C THR A 336 -2.52 -0.92 -8.84
N TYR A 337 -2.47 -1.06 -7.51
CA TYR A 337 -2.34 -2.34 -6.82
C TYR A 337 -3.44 -2.44 -5.77
N SER A 338 -4.50 -3.13 -6.11
CA SER A 338 -5.73 -3.22 -5.34
C SER A 338 -5.61 -4.15 -4.13
N LEU A 339 -6.55 -4.01 -3.18
CA LEU A 339 -6.71 -4.94 -2.06
C LEU A 339 -6.92 -6.39 -2.55
N LYS A 340 -7.69 -6.56 -3.63
CA LYS A 340 -7.96 -7.86 -4.24
C LYS A 340 -6.67 -8.51 -4.73
N GLU A 341 -5.87 -7.80 -5.52
CA GLU A 341 -4.57 -8.29 -6.00
C GLU A 341 -3.64 -8.63 -4.84
N GLY A 342 -3.57 -7.77 -3.81
CA GLY A 342 -2.74 -8.02 -2.63
C GLY A 342 -3.13 -9.29 -1.86
N ILE A 343 -4.42 -9.62 -1.81
CA ILE A 343 -4.93 -10.87 -1.21
C ILE A 343 -4.64 -12.07 -2.13
N GLU A 344 -4.86 -11.96 -3.43
CA GLU A 344 -4.59 -13.02 -4.40
C GLU A 344 -3.11 -13.36 -4.47
N ASP A 345 -2.23 -12.38 -4.40
CA ASP A 345 -0.79 -12.56 -4.33
C ASP A 345 -0.29 -13.05 -2.96
N GLY A 346 -1.14 -13.02 -1.94
CA GLY A 346 -0.82 -13.47 -0.59
C GLY A 346 0.01 -12.47 0.23
N PHE A 347 0.13 -11.22 -0.20
CA PHE A 347 0.80 -10.17 0.55
C PHE A 347 -0.09 -9.51 1.59
N LEU A 348 -1.40 -9.51 1.34
CA LEU A 348 -2.42 -9.04 2.29
C LEU A 348 -3.23 -10.23 2.82
N ALA A 349 -3.69 -10.09 4.06
CA ALA A 349 -4.51 -11.10 4.70
C ALA A 349 -5.90 -11.15 4.06
N PRO A 350 -6.44 -12.33 3.77
CA PRO A 350 -7.84 -12.47 3.40
C PRO A 350 -8.72 -12.12 4.60
N TYR A 351 -9.91 -11.60 4.33
CA TYR A 351 -10.90 -11.32 5.36
C TYR A 351 -12.20 -12.06 5.08
N ARG A 352 -12.96 -12.31 6.15
CA ARG A 352 -14.33 -12.82 6.09
C ARG A 352 -15.26 -11.79 6.71
N VAL A 353 -16.31 -11.41 6.00
CA VAL A 353 -17.36 -10.55 6.52
C VAL A 353 -18.42 -11.42 7.18
N ILE A 354 -18.73 -11.13 8.43
CA ILE A 354 -19.85 -11.70 9.16
C ILE A 354 -20.82 -10.55 9.41
N ARG A 355 -21.97 -10.61 8.77
CA ARG A 355 -23.04 -9.63 8.98
C ARG A 355 -23.94 -10.12 10.08
N ILE A 356 -24.21 -9.28 11.06
CA ILE A 356 -25.15 -9.55 12.15
C ILE A 356 -26.18 -8.44 12.12
N ASP A 357 -27.39 -8.79 11.70
CA ASP A 357 -28.50 -7.86 11.71
C ASP A 357 -29.15 -7.84 13.11
N LEU A 358 -29.50 -6.66 13.58
CA LEU A 358 -30.18 -6.45 14.84
C LEU A 358 -31.60 -6.00 14.57
N ASP A 359 -32.58 -6.41 15.39
CA ASP A 359 -34.04 -6.18 15.21
C ASP A 359 -34.44 -4.72 14.94
N LYS A 360 -33.57 -3.76 15.25
CA LYS A 360 -33.83 -2.32 15.08
C LYS A 360 -33.05 -1.68 13.92
N ASP A 361 -32.25 -2.45 13.21
CA ASP A 361 -31.49 -1.94 12.07
C ASP A 361 -32.38 -1.70 10.84
N GLU A 362 -33.58 -2.34 10.77
CA GLU A 362 -34.59 -2.15 9.71
C GLU A 362 -35.40 -0.84 9.84
N GLY A 363 -35.19 -0.07 10.90
CA GLY A 363 -35.86 1.17 11.20
C GLY A 363 -36.69 1.08 12.49
N TRP A 364 -36.49 2.06 13.34
CA TRP A 364 -37.23 2.19 14.59
C TRP A 364 -38.01 3.50 14.63
N ARG A 365 -39.32 3.44 15.05
CA ARG A 365 -40.15 4.61 15.27
C ARG A 365 -40.59 4.62 16.73
N PRO A 366 -40.41 5.74 17.46
CA PRO A 366 -40.90 5.83 18.82
C PRO A 366 -42.45 5.72 18.85
N THR A 367 -42.98 5.14 19.90
CA THR A 367 -44.41 5.28 20.19
C THR A 367 -44.70 6.73 20.51
N TYR A 368 -45.88 7.21 20.10
CA TYR A 368 -46.29 8.59 20.34
C TYR A 368 -46.14 8.98 21.83
N GLY A 369 -45.54 10.12 22.08
CA GLY A 369 -45.31 10.62 23.44
C GLY A 369 -44.13 9.99 24.18
N LYS A 370 -43.29 9.16 23.51
CA LYS A 370 -42.11 8.56 24.15
C LYS A 370 -41.06 9.60 24.51
N LEU A 371 -40.60 9.56 25.76
CA LEU A 371 -39.56 10.44 26.28
C LEU A 371 -38.20 9.73 26.23
N ASP A 372 -37.13 10.54 26.09
CA ASP A 372 -35.74 10.10 26.26
C ASP A 372 -35.41 9.93 27.76
N LYS A 373 -34.16 9.52 28.06
CA LYS A 373 -33.70 9.34 29.46
C LYS A 373 -33.62 10.66 30.27
N TYR A 374 -33.72 11.78 29.61
CA TYR A 374 -33.72 13.11 30.25
C TYR A 374 -35.11 13.75 30.35
N GLY A 375 -36.13 13.03 29.88
CA GLY A 375 -37.54 13.51 29.91
C GLY A 375 -37.94 14.35 28.70
N ASN A 376 -37.12 14.45 27.67
CA ASN A 376 -37.48 15.16 26.44
C ASN A 376 -38.23 14.26 25.47
N LEU A 377 -39.20 14.87 24.73
CA LEU A 377 -39.97 14.14 23.73
C LEU A 377 -39.06 13.70 22.56
N ILE A 378 -39.07 12.40 22.26
CA ILE A 378 -38.36 11.87 21.10
C ILE A 378 -39.14 12.23 19.84
N PRO A 379 -38.54 12.92 18.83
CA PRO A 379 -39.24 13.29 17.61
C PRO A 379 -39.83 12.08 16.89
N ASP A 380 -41.08 12.19 16.45
CA ASP A 380 -41.79 11.12 15.75
C ASP A 380 -41.34 11.02 14.28
N ARG A 381 -40.33 10.18 14.05
CA ARG A 381 -39.78 9.81 12.72
C ARG A 381 -39.24 8.40 12.75
N ILE A 382 -38.95 7.84 11.57
CA ILE A 382 -38.23 6.59 11.46
C ILE A 382 -36.71 6.85 11.65
N TYR A 383 -36.13 6.19 12.63
CA TYR A 383 -34.69 6.16 12.90
C TYR A 383 -34.10 4.91 12.28
N ASN A 384 -33.06 5.05 11.49
CA ASN A 384 -32.40 3.96 10.82
C ASN A 384 -30.91 3.82 11.28
N ILE A 385 -30.16 2.88 10.75
CA ILE A 385 -28.76 2.63 11.11
C ILE A 385 -27.90 3.92 11.11
N LYS A 386 -28.19 4.90 10.23
CA LYS A 386 -27.45 6.16 10.18
C LYS A 386 -27.71 7.09 11.36
N ASP A 387 -28.85 6.91 12.03
CA ASP A 387 -29.22 7.70 13.21
C ASP A 387 -28.67 7.13 14.51
N HIS A 388 -28.33 5.81 14.54
CA HIS A 388 -27.83 5.14 15.72
C HIS A 388 -26.47 5.71 16.15
N ASP A 389 -26.36 5.96 17.45
CA ASP A 389 -25.18 6.54 18.12
C ASP A 389 -24.74 7.92 17.60
N ARG A 390 -25.54 8.55 16.71
CA ARG A 390 -25.34 9.92 16.22
C ARG A 390 -26.39 10.87 16.75
N THR A 391 -27.65 10.60 16.38
CA THR A 391 -28.81 11.40 16.79
C THR A 391 -29.64 10.68 17.82
N MET A 392 -29.49 9.38 17.99
CA MET A 392 -30.18 8.54 18.95
C MET A 392 -29.23 7.49 19.54
N VAL A 393 -29.09 7.50 20.85
CA VAL A 393 -28.35 6.49 21.61
C VAL A 393 -29.29 5.41 22.11
N ILE A 394 -28.99 4.15 21.79
CA ILE A 394 -29.71 2.98 22.28
C ILE A 394 -28.75 2.10 23.08
N ASP A 395 -28.74 2.27 24.41
CA ASP A 395 -27.84 1.50 25.30
C ASP A 395 -28.02 -0.01 25.14
N LYS A 396 -29.26 -0.47 24.89
CA LYS A 396 -29.53 -1.89 24.59
C LYS A 396 -28.86 -2.40 23.33
N ARG A 397 -28.69 -1.55 22.31
CA ARG A 397 -27.97 -1.91 21.09
C ARG A 397 -26.45 -2.08 21.38
N THR A 398 -25.86 -1.11 22.08
CA THR A 398 -24.46 -1.19 22.51
C THR A 398 -24.18 -2.44 23.34
N ALA A 399 -25.06 -2.76 24.31
CA ALA A 399 -24.95 -3.98 25.11
C ALA A 399 -25.06 -5.24 24.26
N MET A 400 -26.00 -5.30 23.31
CA MET A 400 -26.15 -6.45 22.41
C MET A 400 -24.93 -6.64 21.50
N VAL A 401 -24.35 -5.58 20.96
CA VAL A 401 -23.11 -5.65 20.17
C VAL A 401 -21.97 -6.19 21.04
N ALA A 402 -21.79 -5.66 22.26
CA ALA A 402 -20.78 -6.12 23.20
C ALA A 402 -20.94 -7.62 23.54
N GLN A 403 -22.18 -8.07 23.75
CA GLN A 403 -22.49 -9.48 23.99
C GLN A 403 -22.12 -10.36 22.79
N LYS A 404 -22.51 -9.96 21.56
CA LYS A 404 -22.20 -10.74 20.34
C LYS A 404 -20.71 -10.82 20.08
N VAL A 405 -19.98 -9.71 20.24
CA VAL A 405 -18.51 -9.70 20.12
C VAL A 405 -17.87 -10.61 21.18
N SER A 406 -18.29 -10.49 22.42
CA SER A 406 -17.75 -11.32 23.52
C SER A 406 -18.04 -12.79 23.30
N GLN A 407 -19.25 -13.14 22.83
CA GLN A 407 -19.61 -14.52 22.48
C GLN A 407 -18.77 -15.06 21.32
N PHE A 408 -18.57 -14.23 20.28
CA PHE A 408 -17.69 -14.62 19.15
C PHE A 408 -16.27 -14.94 19.63
N LEU A 409 -15.69 -14.07 20.47
CA LEU A 409 -14.35 -14.27 21.03
C LEU A 409 -14.28 -15.47 21.97
N LYS A 410 -15.33 -15.72 22.77
CA LYS A 410 -15.44 -16.94 23.62
C LYS A 410 -15.43 -18.23 22.78
N ASN A 411 -16.05 -18.20 21.60
CA ASN A 411 -16.15 -19.34 20.70
C ASN A 411 -14.90 -19.54 19.82
N THR A 412 -14.05 -18.51 19.69
CA THR A 412 -12.82 -18.55 18.91
C THR A 412 -11.59 -18.47 19.82
N ASN A 413 -11.09 -17.26 20.07
CA ASN A 413 -9.99 -17.03 21.01
C ASN A 413 -10.17 -15.67 21.69
N ARG A 414 -10.32 -15.67 23.00
CA ARG A 414 -10.56 -14.46 23.82
C ARG A 414 -9.37 -13.49 23.82
N PHE A 415 -8.20 -13.90 23.33
CA PHE A 415 -7.01 -13.09 23.23
C PHE A 415 -6.69 -12.63 21.80
N ASP A 416 -7.60 -12.85 20.85
CA ASP A 416 -7.47 -12.30 19.53
C ASP A 416 -7.63 -10.76 19.59
N LYS A 417 -6.57 -10.05 19.17
CA LYS A 417 -6.61 -8.57 19.15
C LYS A 417 -7.77 -8.08 18.29
N THR A 418 -8.59 -7.25 18.89
CA THR A 418 -9.88 -6.81 18.34
C THR A 418 -9.96 -5.28 18.34
N ILE A 419 -10.36 -4.70 17.20
CA ILE A 419 -10.68 -3.26 17.09
C ILE A 419 -12.16 -3.11 16.89
N ILE A 420 -12.80 -2.26 17.70
CA ILE A 420 -14.22 -1.90 17.58
C ILE A 420 -14.30 -0.42 17.25
N PHE A 421 -14.76 -0.12 16.03
CA PHE A 421 -14.95 1.25 15.58
C PHE A 421 -16.30 1.79 16.07
N CYS A 422 -16.24 2.92 16.74
CA CYS A 422 -17.37 3.63 17.30
C CYS A 422 -17.57 4.97 16.58
N VAL A 423 -18.80 5.46 16.57
CA VAL A 423 -19.17 6.69 15.85
C VAL A 423 -18.41 7.91 16.39
N ASP A 424 -18.29 7.98 17.72
CA ASP A 424 -17.62 9.08 18.44
C ASP A 424 -16.92 8.56 19.69
N ILE A 425 -16.35 9.48 20.47
CA ILE A 425 -15.58 9.19 21.69
C ILE A 425 -16.49 8.65 22.80
N ASP A 426 -17.69 9.21 22.93
CA ASP A 426 -18.66 8.80 23.94
C ASP A 426 -19.19 7.38 23.66
N HIS A 427 -19.50 7.07 22.41
CA HIS A 427 -19.85 5.70 22.00
C HIS A 427 -18.67 4.72 22.28
N ALA A 428 -17.42 5.13 22.06
CA ALA A 428 -16.26 4.28 22.37
C ALA A 428 -16.16 3.96 23.87
N GLU A 429 -16.52 4.89 24.75
CA GLU A 429 -16.54 4.66 26.19
C GLU A 429 -17.72 3.77 26.61
N ARG A 430 -18.94 4.03 26.10
CA ARG A 430 -20.09 3.16 26.36
C ARG A 430 -19.85 1.71 25.91
N MET A 431 -19.24 1.54 24.74
CA MET A 431 -18.88 0.21 24.23
C MET A 431 -17.82 -0.47 25.10
N ARG A 432 -16.81 0.28 25.57
CA ARG A 432 -15.80 -0.23 26.50
C ARG A 432 -16.47 -0.75 27.79
N MET A 433 -17.35 0.04 28.40
CA MET A 433 -18.07 -0.36 29.61
C MET A 433 -18.93 -1.61 29.37
N ALA A 434 -19.68 -1.67 28.27
CA ALA A 434 -20.50 -2.82 27.93
C ALA A 434 -19.64 -4.10 27.75
N LEU A 435 -18.47 -4.00 27.09
CA LEU A 435 -17.55 -5.12 26.94
C LEU A 435 -16.92 -5.58 28.25
N VAL A 436 -16.61 -4.66 29.16
CA VAL A 436 -16.11 -4.97 30.51
C VAL A 436 -17.16 -5.81 31.27
N ASN A 437 -18.43 -5.42 31.20
CA ASN A 437 -19.53 -6.14 31.84
C ASN A 437 -19.74 -7.57 31.28
N GLU A 438 -19.39 -7.78 30.01
CA GLU A 438 -19.44 -9.10 29.36
C GLU A 438 -18.19 -9.98 29.62
N ASN A 439 -17.10 -9.39 30.11
CA ASN A 439 -15.80 -10.04 30.33
C ASN A 439 -15.17 -9.73 31.69
N PRO A 440 -15.93 -9.77 32.80
CA PRO A 440 -15.43 -9.36 34.12
C PRO A 440 -14.26 -10.24 34.61
N ASP A 441 -14.25 -11.51 34.25
CA ASP A 441 -13.23 -12.48 34.61
C ASP A 441 -11.83 -12.20 34.03
N LEU A 442 -11.73 -11.63 32.84
CA LEU A 442 -10.45 -11.24 32.24
C LEU A 442 -10.09 -9.80 32.58
N PHE A 443 -11.07 -8.90 32.67
CA PHE A 443 -10.82 -7.53 33.03
C PHE A 443 -10.33 -7.38 34.50
N SER A 444 -10.84 -8.19 35.43
CA SER A 444 -10.36 -8.21 36.81
C SER A 444 -8.91 -8.70 36.94
N LYS A 445 -8.47 -9.58 36.05
CA LYS A 445 -7.06 -10.05 36.01
C LYS A 445 -6.12 -9.00 35.42
N ASN A 446 -6.59 -8.23 34.44
CA ASN A 446 -5.82 -7.18 33.83
C ASN A 446 -6.75 -6.13 33.18
N HIS A 447 -6.80 -4.94 33.75
CA HIS A 447 -7.64 -3.84 33.27
C HIS A 447 -7.27 -3.35 31.87
N LYS A 448 -6.06 -3.66 31.35
CA LYS A 448 -5.66 -3.38 29.97
C LYS A 448 -6.26 -4.40 28.97
N TYR A 449 -7.05 -5.40 29.42
CA TYR A 449 -7.70 -6.34 28.51
C TYR A 449 -8.63 -5.62 27.54
N ILE A 450 -9.41 -4.62 28.02
CA ILE A 450 -10.29 -3.78 27.20
C ILE A 450 -9.95 -2.32 27.47
N MET A 451 -9.52 -1.60 26.43
CA MET A 451 -9.14 -0.20 26.55
C MET A 451 -9.80 0.68 25.48
N ARG A 452 -10.17 1.88 25.88
CA ARG A 452 -10.52 2.93 24.94
C ARG A 452 -9.25 3.59 24.42
N ILE A 453 -9.02 3.53 23.11
CA ILE A 453 -7.88 4.14 22.43
C ILE A 453 -8.39 5.24 21.51
N THR A 454 -8.47 6.45 22.03
CA THR A 454 -9.00 7.66 21.36
C THR A 454 -8.04 8.83 21.55
N GLY A 455 -8.16 9.85 20.70
CA GLY A 455 -7.22 10.97 20.67
C GLY A 455 -7.25 11.88 21.92
N ASP A 456 -8.36 11.92 22.63
CA ASP A 456 -8.61 12.69 23.87
C ASP A 456 -8.13 11.99 25.12
N ASN A 457 -7.84 10.67 25.06
CA ASN A 457 -7.43 9.86 26.20
C ASN A 457 -5.90 9.61 26.15
N PRO A 458 -5.07 10.33 26.93
CA PRO A 458 -3.63 10.16 26.93
C PRO A 458 -3.20 8.74 27.30
N GLU A 459 -3.86 8.12 28.31
CA GLU A 459 -3.54 6.77 28.75
C GLU A 459 -3.80 5.73 27.64
N GLY A 460 -4.97 5.78 27.00
CA GLY A 460 -5.28 4.91 25.87
C GLY A 460 -4.37 5.15 24.69
N LYS A 461 -4.07 6.40 24.37
CA LYS A 461 -3.17 6.76 23.27
C LYS A 461 -1.76 6.18 23.48
N ASN A 462 -1.23 6.21 24.70
CA ASN A 462 0.07 5.62 25.03
C ASN A 462 0.08 4.08 24.93
N GLN A 463 -1.08 3.43 24.90
CA GLN A 463 -1.19 1.99 24.71
C GLN A 463 -1.37 1.58 23.24
N LEU A 464 -1.42 2.53 22.31
CA LEU A 464 -1.53 2.23 20.87
C LEU A 464 -0.33 1.40 20.39
N ASP A 465 0.87 1.78 20.78
CA ASP A 465 2.10 1.07 20.39
C ASP A 465 2.10 -0.36 20.94
N ASN A 466 1.65 -0.55 22.19
CA ASN A 466 1.49 -1.89 22.79
C ASN A 466 0.41 -2.71 22.07
N PHE A 467 -0.66 -2.09 21.57
CA PHE A 467 -1.68 -2.78 20.80
C PHE A 467 -1.16 -3.23 19.44
N ILE A 468 -0.31 -2.43 18.81
CA ILE A 468 0.29 -2.72 17.49
C ILE A 468 1.39 -3.78 17.62
N ASP A 469 2.18 -3.74 18.68
CA ASP A 469 3.34 -4.63 18.88
C ASP A 469 2.91 -6.12 18.94
N PRO A 470 3.42 -6.96 18.03
CA PRO A 470 3.14 -8.38 18.02
C PRO A 470 3.59 -9.13 19.28
N ALA A 471 4.62 -8.65 19.98
CA ALA A 471 5.17 -9.26 21.18
C ALA A 471 4.34 -8.93 22.43
N THR A 472 3.55 -7.87 22.38
CA THR A 472 2.78 -7.38 23.53
C THR A 472 1.38 -7.99 23.55
N LYS A 473 1.02 -8.66 24.66
CA LYS A 473 -0.28 -9.31 24.82
C LYS A 473 -1.44 -8.34 24.98
N TYR A 474 -1.25 -7.25 25.75
CA TYR A 474 -2.29 -6.26 26.08
C TYR A 474 -1.98 -4.89 25.47
N PRO A 475 -3.01 -4.11 25.09
CA PRO A 475 -4.44 -4.38 25.10
C PRO A 475 -4.86 -5.47 24.13
N VAL A 476 -5.99 -6.16 24.45
CA VAL A 476 -6.60 -7.17 23.57
C VAL A 476 -7.75 -6.57 22.77
N ILE A 477 -8.68 -5.88 23.43
CA ILE A 477 -9.83 -5.23 22.78
C ILE A 477 -9.65 -3.71 22.88
N ALA A 478 -9.63 -3.05 21.73
CA ALA A 478 -9.56 -1.60 21.62
C ALA A 478 -10.90 -1.05 21.10
N THR A 479 -11.56 -0.17 21.88
CA THR A 479 -12.66 0.64 21.36
C THR A 479 -12.12 1.98 20.91
N THR A 480 -12.46 2.42 19.71
CA THR A 480 -11.89 3.62 19.10
C THR A 480 -12.92 4.35 18.23
N SER A 481 -12.68 5.62 17.97
CA SER A 481 -13.46 6.38 16.99
C SER A 481 -12.62 6.66 15.72
N LYS A 482 -11.93 7.79 15.67
CA LYS A 482 -11.15 8.21 14.50
C LYS A 482 -9.67 7.83 14.56
N LEU A 483 -9.11 7.58 15.75
CA LEU A 483 -7.65 7.46 15.93
C LEU A 483 -7.07 6.25 15.18
N MET A 484 -7.76 5.12 15.19
CA MET A 484 -7.27 3.86 14.59
C MET A 484 -7.86 3.58 13.19
N THR A 485 -8.64 4.48 12.61
CA THR A 485 -9.27 4.23 11.30
C THR A 485 -8.27 4.07 10.18
N THR A 486 -7.06 4.59 10.33
CA THR A 486 -6.03 4.56 9.30
C THR A 486 -4.64 4.86 9.86
N GLY A 487 -3.62 4.40 9.13
CA GLY A 487 -2.22 4.59 9.53
C GLY A 487 -1.77 3.73 10.71
N VAL A 488 -2.60 2.80 11.16
CA VAL A 488 -2.25 1.84 12.21
C VAL A 488 -1.98 0.49 11.55
N ASP A 489 -0.74 0.02 11.64
CA ASP A 489 -0.35 -1.32 11.17
C ASP A 489 -0.41 -2.32 12.33
N ALA A 490 -1.61 -2.81 12.62
CA ALA A 490 -1.85 -3.79 13.67
C ALA A 490 -1.90 -5.21 13.08
N GLN A 491 -0.73 -5.78 12.75
CA GLN A 491 -0.61 -7.08 12.05
C GLN A 491 -1.20 -8.26 12.84
N THR A 492 -1.32 -8.14 14.15
CA THR A 492 -1.90 -9.16 15.03
C THR A 492 -3.41 -9.01 15.22
N CYS A 493 -4.04 -7.97 14.70
CA CYS A 493 -5.49 -7.79 14.78
C CYS A 493 -6.21 -8.89 13.98
N LYS A 494 -7.14 -9.58 14.64
CA LYS A 494 -7.89 -10.71 14.07
C LYS A 494 -9.36 -10.39 13.83
N LEU A 495 -9.93 -9.45 14.59
CA LEU A 495 -11.32 -9.07 14.52
C LEU A 495 -11.46 -7.55 14.39
N ILE A 496 -12.25 -7.13 13.43
CA ILE A 496 -12.64 -5.73 13.27
C ILE A 496 -14.16 -5.68 13.31
N VAL A 497 -14.70 -4.82 14.17
CA VAL A 497 -16.12 -4.59 14.32
C VAL A 497 -16.44 -3.16 13.86
N LEU A 498 -17.42 -3.04 12.96
CA LEU A 498 -17.80 -1.78 12.31
C LEU A 498 -19.23 -1.38 12.71
#